data_11b02ac4792548db33b22ae8da9754fb
#
_entry.id   11b02ac4792548db33b22ae8da9754fb
#
_cell.length_a   1.000
_cell.length_b   1.000
_cell.length_c   1.000
_cell.angle_alpha   90.00
_cell.angle_beta   90.00
_cell.angle_gamma   90.00
#
_symmetry.space_group_name_H-M   'P 1'
#
loop_
_entity.id
_entity.type
_entity.pdbx_description
1 polymer ?
#
loop_
_entity_poly.entity_id
_entity_poly.type
_entity_poly.pdbx_seq_one_letter_code
_entity_poly.pdbx_strand_id
1 'polypeptide(L)'
;MAARPLAALAAIGLAAASVASMPAPAAAHPFGDPQTVAITLDEQRPEVVHVRWRVGGPDDLTLLGVSLGVLPQDRIMLDGAVDSRYTDPATIASSERFTAYLLRQITVSAGGRPCAGAVEPPMALDLKGATVDYTCPGPVGTVTVGVRMLTDLNPAYRTLATGPGGQRAVYETGKDSHDWTLSGEPAADGTGPGRSAVIQIAAVLGGVLVAAAAAVAVARRVRGRRVRTRKAATNG
;
A
#
# COMPACT_ATOMS: atom_id res chain seq x y z
N MET A 1 5.36 -7.66 57.36
CA MET A 1 4.96 -6.50 56.52
C MET A 1 5.91 -6.36 55.30
N ALA A 2 5.91 -7.31 54.33
CA ALA A 2 6.84 -7.24 53.23
C ALA A 2 6.29 -7.85 51.90
N ALA A 3 5.09 -7.40 51.48
CA ALA A 3 4.50 -7.92 50.22
C ALA A 3 4.08 -6.81 49.24
N ARG A 4 4.54 -5.57 49.43
CA ARG A 4 4.18 -4.46 48.58
C ARG A 4 5.10 -4.13 47.38
N PRO A 5 6.40 -4.48 47.35
CA PRO A 5 7.25 -4.06 46.22
C PRO A 5 7.11 -4.98 44.98
N LEU A 6 6.77 -6.28 45.16
CA LEU A 6 6.70 -7.21 44.06
C LEU A 6 5.53 -6.98 43.05
N ALA A 7 4.40 -6.47 43.54
CA ALA A 7 3.24 -6.15 42.71
C ALA A 7 3.47 -4.89 41.86
N ALA A 8 4.25 -3.94 42.34
CA ALA A 8 4.59 -2.72 41.61
C ALA A 8 5.59 -3.02 40.46
N LEU A 9 6.56 -3.91 40.67
CA LEU A 9 7.52 -4.30 39.65
C LEU A 9 6.89 -5.09 38.49
N ALA A 10 5.89 -5.94 38.81
CA ALA A 10 5.15 -6.67 37.77
C ALA A 10 4.30 -5.74 36.88
N ALA A 11 3.73 -4.68 37.43
CA ALA A 11 2.95 -3.70 36.66
C ALA A 11 3.83 -2.84 35.73
N ILE A 12 5.05 -2.50 36.16
CA ILE A 12 6.02 -1.74 35.35
C ILE A 12 6.57 -2.62 34.19
N GLY A 13 6.81 -3.91 34.45
CA GLY A 13 7.26 -4.85 33.42
C GLY A 13 6.23 -5.06 32.30
N LEU A 14 4.92 -5.09 32.60
CA LEU A 14 3.87 -5.22 31.59
C LEU A 14 3.71 -3.95 30.73
N ALA A 15 3.88 -2.75 31.33
CA ALA A 15 3.83 -1.49 30.61
C ALA A 15 5.02 -1.31 29.65
N ALA A 16 6.22 -1.76 30.04
CA ALA A 16 7.41 -1.70 29.20
C ALA A 16 7.34 -2.65 27.99
N ALA A 17 6.73 -3.83 28.14
CA ALA A 17 6.56 -4.79 27.04
C ALA A 17 5.57 -4.30 25.98
N SER A 18 4.61 -3.43 26.32
CA SER A 18 3.64 -2.87 25.38
C SER A 18 4.22 -1.80 24.46
N VAL A 19 5.31 -1.14 24.86
CA VAL A 19 5.97 -0.09 24.05
C VAL A 19 6.89 -0.70 23.00
N ALA A 20 7.42 -1.90 23.25
CA ALA A 20 8.33 -2.58 22.32
C ALA A 20 7.66 -3.15 21.06
N SER A 21 6.32 -3.19 21.01
CA SER A 21 5.53 -3.66 19.87
C SER A 21 4.88 -2.54 19.06
N MET A 22 5.32 -1.28 19.21
CA MET A 22 4.90 -0.22 18.27
C MET A 22 5.50 -0.55 16.89
N PRO A 23 4.67 -0.65 15.85
CA PRO A 23 5.20 -0.77 14.49
C PRO A 23 6.14 0.41 14.26
N ALA A 24 7.31 0.13 13.68
CA ALA A 24 8.23 1.18 13.27
C ALA A 24 7.44 2.20 12.43
N PRO A 25 7.65 3.51 12.61
CA PRO A 25 7.02 4.50 11.76
C PRO A 25 7.31 4.12 10.31
N ALA A 26 6.24 3.99 9.51
CA ALA A 26 6.39 3.77 8.08
C ALA A 26 7.31 4.89 7.56
N ALA A 27 8.45 4.53 7.00
CA ALA A 27 9.33 5.50 6.39
C ALA A 27 8.51 6.24 5.34
N ALA A 28 8.32 7.55 5.51
CA ALA A 28 7.71 8.38 4.48
C ALA A 28 8.51 8.16 3.19
N HIS A 29 7.82 7.94 2.09
CA HIS A 29 8.45 7.71 0.80
C HIS A 29 9.40 8.87 0.50
N PRO A 30 10.69 8.62 0.20
CA PRO A 30 11.65 9.70 -0.04
C PRO A 30 11.32 10.53 -1.31
N PHE A 31 10.32 10.10 -2.09
CA PHE A 31 9.94 10.66 -3.39
C PHE A 31 8.52 11.26 -3.42
N GLY A 32 7.96 11.69 -2.29
CA GLY A 32 6.62 12.27 -2.24
C GLY A 32 5.50 11.22 -2.37
N ASP A 33 4.39 11.59 -3.03
CA ASP A 33 3.25 10.69 -3.21
C ASP A 33 3.60 9.52 -4.14
N PRO A 34 3.15 8.29 -3.83
CA PRO A 34 3.40 7.14 -4.69
C PRO A 34 2.62 7.27 -6.00
N GLN A 35 3.24 6.81 -7.09
CA GLN A 35 2.54 6.64 -8.35
C GLN A 35 1.44 5.58 -8.23
N THR A 36 0.40 5.69 -9.05
CA THR A 36 -0.75 4.80 -8.99
C THR A 36 -1.08 4.19 -10.35
N VAL A 37 -1.67 2.99 -10.31
CA VAL A 37 -2.22 2.31 -11.49
C VAL A 37 -3.65 1.86 -11.19
N ALA A 38 -4.58 2.16 -12.10
CA ALA A 38 -5.93 1.60 -12.10
C ALA A 38 -6.08 0.62 -13.27
N ILE A 39 -6.55 -0.59 -12.98
CA ILE A 39 -6.74 -1.65 -13.96
C ILE A 39 -8.23 -1.94 -14.05
N THR A 40 -8.81 -1.85 -15.25
CA THR A 40 -10.23 -2.08 -15.48
C THR A 40 -10.44 -2.87 -16.78
N LEU A 41 -11.55 -3.59 -16.85
CA LEU A 41 -12.02 -4.22 -18.08
C LEU A 41 -12.95 -3.26 -18.80
N ASP A 42 -12.88 -3.22 -20.14
CA ASP A 42 -13.86 -2.49 -20.95
C ASP A 42 -15.22 -3.20 -20.87
N GLU A 43 -16.28 -2.44 -20.62
CA GLU A 43 -17.64 -2.99 -20.41
C GLU A 43 -18.25 -3.58 -21.70
N GLN A 44 -17.84 -3.08 -22.87
CA GLN A 44 -18.37 -3.47 -24.18
C GLN A 44 -17.44 -4.41 -24.93
N ARG A 45 -16.15 -4.38 -24.63
CA ARG A 45 -15.10 -5.17 -25.30
C ARG A 45 -14.40 -6.04 -24.25
N PRO A 46 -14.89 -7.24 -23.96
CA PRO A 46 -14.37 -8.09 -22.88
C PRO A 46 -12.93 -8.59 -23.10
N GLU A 47 -12.34 -8.32 -24.26
CA GLU A 47 -10.94 -8.58 -24.59
C GLU A 47 -10.04 -7.36 -24.35
N VAL A 48 -10.58 -6.19 -23.96
CA VAL A 48 -9.81 -4.95 -23.77
C VAL A 48 -9.65 -4.63 -22.29
N VAL A 49 -8.39 -4.46 -21.88
CA VAL A 49 -8.00 -4.07 -20.52
C VAL A 49 -7.42 -2.68 -20.54
N HIS A 50 -7.99 -1.77 -19.77
CA HIS A 50 -7.47 -0.42 -19.58
C HIS A 50 -6.52 -0.39 -18.39
N VAL A 51 -5.30 0.10 -18.59
CA VAL A 51 -4.32 0.33 -17.53
C VAL A 51 -4.00 1.81 -17.50
N ARG A 52 -4.48 2.52 -16.48
CA ARG A 52 -4.24 3.95 -16.31
C ARG A 52 -3.19 4.20 -15.25
N TRP A 53 -2.04 4.71 -15.66
CA TRP A 53 -0.96 5.14 -14.78
C TRP A 53 -1.06 6.63 -14.46
N ARG A 54 -0.77 6.99 -13.20
CA ARG A 54 -0.62 8.36 -12.74
C ARG A 54 0.68 8.48 -11.96
N VAL A 55 1.42 9.53 -12.26
CA VAL A 55 2.63 9.90 -11.52
C VAL A 55 2.28 10.37 -10.11
N GLY A 56 3.19 10.25 -9.15
CA GLY A 56 3.02 10.74 -7.79
C GLY A 56 3.12 12.25 -7.68
N GLY A 57 4.09 12.86 -8.34
CA GLY A 57 4.32 14.29 -8.29
C GLY A 57 4.87 14.87 -9.59
N PRO A 58 4.85 16.21 -9.75
CA PRO A 58 5.35 16.89 -10.95
C PRO A 58 6.86 16.69 -11.13
N ASP A 59 7.62 16.60 -10.06
CA ASP A 59 9.07 16.39 -10.10
C ASP A 59 9.44 15.04 -10.70
N ASP A 60 8.71 13.98 -10.33
CA ASP A 60 8.89 12.64 -10.91
C ASP A 60 8.62 12.63 -12.41
N LEU A 61 7.60 13.38 -12.84
CA LEU A 61 7.28 13.51 -14.27
C LEU A 61 8.36 14.26 -15.03
N THR A 62 8.89 15.34 -14.45
CA THR A 62 10.00 16.11 -15.03
C THR A 62 11.28 15.27 -15.09
N LEU A 63 11.62 14.53 -14.03
CA LEU A 63 12.73 13.58 -14.02
C LEU A 63 12.60 12.53 -15.13
N LEU A 64 11.40 11.97 -15.31
CA LEU A 64 11.11 11.06 -16.42
C LEU A 64 11.34 11.74 -17.76
N GLY A 65 10.81 12.95 -17.95
CA GLY A 65 10.97 13.70 -19.20
C GLY A 65 12.45 13.96 -19.55
N VAL A 66 13.27 14.29 -18.55
CA VAL A 66 14.72 14.46 -18.71
C VAL A 66 15.40 13.14 -19.06
N SER A 67 15.07 12.05 -18.37
CA SER A 67 15.66 10.73 -18.62
C SER A 67 15.35 10.20 -20.02
N LEU A 68 14.17 10.52 -20.54
CA LEU A 68 13.76 10.18 -21.91
C LEU A 68 14.38 11.12 -22.96
N GLY A 69 15.08 12.18 -22.56
CA GLY A 69 15.62 13.21 -23.44
C GLY A 69 14.50 14.00 -24.14
N VAL A 70 13.34 14.10 -23.53
CA VAL A 70 12.19 14.94 -23.95
C VAL A 70 12.31 16.34 -23.37
N LEU A 71 12.82 16.44 -22.15
CA LEU A 71 13.13 17.69 -21.48
C LEU A 71 14.65 17.89 -21.39
N PRO A 72 15.12 19.14 -21.35
CA PRO A 72 16.54 19.45 -21.26
C PRO A 72 17.11 19.08 -19.87
N GLN A 73 18.43 18.82 -19.82
CA GLN A 73 19.13 18.38 -18.60
C GLN A 73 19.21 19.44 -17.50
N ASP A 74 19.09 20.72 -17.85
CA ASP A 74 19.13 21.85 -16.93
C ASP A 74 17.90 21.96 -16.01
N ARG A 75 16.92 21.04 -16.19
CA ARG A 75 15.79 20.86 -15.27
C ARG A 75 16.22 20.24 -13.94
N ILE A 76 17.37 19.59 -13.90
CA ILE A 76 17.94 19.00 -12.69
C ILE A 76 19.08 19.89 -12.23
N MET A 77 18.92 20.54 -11.08
CA MET A 77 19.91 21.42 -10.49
C MET A 77 21.09 20.63 -9.92
N LEU A 78 22.22 21.30 -9.68
CA LEU A 78 23.42 20.65 -9.14
C LEU A 78 23.23 20.05 -7.74
N ASP A 79 22.29 20.57 -6.97
CA ASP A 79 21.90 20.06 -5.65
C ASP A 79 20.86 18.95 -5.71
N GLY A 80 20.43 18.55 -6.92
CA GLY A 80 19.41 17.53 -7.16
C GLY A 80 17.97 18.05 -7.14
N ALA A 81 17.74 19.35 -6.93
CA ALA A 81 16.41 19.94 -7.03
C ALA A 81 15.90 19.88 -8.48
N VAL A 82 14.58 19.75 -8.65
CA VAL A 82 13.92 19.63 -9.95
C VAL A 82 13.16 20.92 -10.27
N ASP A 83 13.47 21.54 -11.42
CA ASP A 83 12.74 22.70 -11.96
C ASP A 83 11.54 22.20 -12.80
N SER A 84 10.46 21.81 -12.13
CA SER A 84 9.22 21.38 -12.78
C SER A 84 8.43 22.57 -13.32
N ARG A 85 7.99 22.48 -14.58
CA ARG A 85 7.23 23.55 -15.23
C ARG A 85 5.85 23.04 -15.66
N TYR A 86 4.87 23.95 -15.64
CA TYR A 86 3.48 23.65 -16.03
C TYR A 86 3.34 23.15 -17.49
N THR A 87 4.33 23.42 -18.36
CA THR A 87 4.37 22.95 -19.75
C THR A 87 4.94 21.54 -19.91
N ASP A 88 5.67 21.03 -18.91
CA ASP A 88 6.36 19.76 -18.99
C ASP A 88 5.40 18.57 -19.25
N PRO A 89 4.23 18.48 -18.58
CA PRO A 89 3.27 17.40 -18.85
C PRO A 89 2.81 17.32 -20.30
N ALA A 90 2.52 18.46 -20.94
CA ALA A 90 2.09 18.51 -22.34
C ALA A 90 3.22 18.12 -23.31
N THR A 91 4.44 18.58 -23.03
CA THR A 91 5.63 18.25 -23.83
C THR A 91 5.93 16.74 -23.75
N ILE A 92 5.86 16.14 -22.56
CA ILE A 92 6.08 14.71 -22.36
C ILE A 92 4.96 13.91 -23.02
N ALA A 93 3.70 14.28 -22.82
CA ALA A 93 2.52 13.60 -23.36
C ALA A 93 2.53 13.49 -24.90
N SER A 94 3.06 14.49 -25.59
CA SER A 94 3.16 14.49 -27.06
C SER A 94 4.35 13.70 -27.62
N SER A 95 5.21 13.14 -26.77
CA SER A 95 6.44 12.47 -27.17
C SER A 95 6.24 10.98 -27.48
N GLU A 96 6.69 10.54 -28.65
CA GLU A 96 6.76 9.11 -29.01
C GLU A 96 7.66 8.32 -28.04
N ARG A 97 8.69 8.96 -27.46
CA ARG A 97 9.57 8.33 -26.47
C ARG A 97 8.81 7.98 -25.20
N PHE A 98 7.88 8.83 -24.77
CA PHE A 98 7.02 8.57 -23.64
C PHE A 98 6.04 7.42 -23.94
N THR A 99 5.41 7.41 -25.12
CA THR A 99 4.56 6.31 -25.58
C THR A 99 5.31 4.98 -25.58
N ALA A 100 6.51 4.96 -26.14
CA ALA A 100 7.35 3.74 -26.16
C ALA A 100 7.79 3.32 -24.75
N TYR A 101 8.02 4.29 -23.85
CA TYR A 101 8.35 4.01 -22.45
C TYR A 101 7.18 3.34 -21.72
N LEU A 102 5.96 3.87 -21.84
CA LEU A 102 4.76 3.27 -21.24
C LEU A 102 4.59 1.81 -21.69
N LEU A 103 4.70 1.54 -23.00
CA LEU A 103 4.53 0.19 -23.54
C LEU A 103 5.64 -0.79 -23.14
N ARG A 104 6.82 -0.30 -22.77
CA ARG A 104 7.90 -1.16 -22.22
C ARG A 104 7.74 -1.41 -20.73
N GLN A 105 7.26 -0.42 -19.97
CA GLN A 105 7.20 -0.48 -18.51
C GLN A 105 5.89 -1.07 -17.99
N ILE A 106 4.83 -1.02 -18.79
CA ILE A 106 3.55 -1.64 -18.47
C ILE A 106 3.29 -2.76 -19.48
N THR A 107 2.95 -3.94 -19.00
CA THR A 107 2.67 -5.12 -19.85
C THR A 107 1.44 -5.84 -19.32
N VAL A 108 0.66 -6.40 -20.23
CA VAL A 108 -0.51 -7.23 -19.90
C VAL A 108 -0.45 -8.53 -20.67
N SER A 109 -0.75 -9.63 -20.01
CA SER A 109 -0.90 -10.93 -20.64
C SER A 109 -2.12 -11.69 -20.12
N ALA A 110 -2.77 -12.46 -20.97
CA ALA A 110 -3.89 -13.31 -20.65
C ALA A 110 -3.58 -14.77 -21.01
N GLY A 111 -3.65 -15.68 -20.04
CA GLY A 111 -3.30 -17.09 -20.25
C GLY A 111 -1.88 -17.30 -20.80
N GLY A 112 -0.91 -16.50 -20.36
CA GLY A 112 0.48 -16.53 -20.81
C GLY A 112 0.73 -15.92 -22.18
N ARG A 113 -0.28 -15.38 -22.88
CA ARG A 113 -0.16 -14.71 -24.18
C ARG A 113 -0.16 -13.20 -24.00
N PRO A 114 0.80 -12.45 -24.58
CA PRO A 114 0.83 -11.00 -24.46
C PRO A 114 -0.38 -10.36 -25.16
N CYS A 115 -0.91 -9.29 -24.55
CA CYS A 115 -1.92 -8.43 -25.13
C CYS A 115 -1.24 -7.25 -25.86
N ALA A 116 -1.81 -6.81 -26.99
CA ALA A 116 -1.27 -5.69 -27.76
C ALA A 116 -1.68 -4.36 -27.10
N GLY A 117 -0.71 -3.54 -26.70
CA GLY A 117 -0.94 -2.25 -26.06
C GLY A 117 -1.02 -1.10 -27.06
N ALA A 118 -1.96 -0.19 -26.86
CA ALA A 118 -2.08 1.08 -27.55
C ALA A 118 -2.26 2.21 -26.52
N VAL A 119 -1.42 3.25 -26.59
CA VAL A 119 -1.52 4.40 -25.67
C VAL A 119 -2.59 5.36 -26.17
N GLU A 120 -3.58 5.69 -25.33
CA GLU A 120 -4.49 6.79 -25.60
C GLU A 120 -3.71 8.13 -25.57
N PRO A 121 -3.98 9.08 -26.48
CA PRO A 121 -3.33 10.38 -26.42
C PRO A 121 -3.56 11.06 -25.07
N PRO A 122 -2.52 11.23 -24.21
CA PRO A 122 -2.72 11.75 -22.87
C PRO A 122 -3.16 13.20 -22.89
N MET A 123 -4.29 13.49 -22.25
CA MET A 123 -4.77 14.86 -22.01
C MET A 123 -4.62 15.17 -20.52
N ALA A 124 -3.90 16.24 -20.17
CA ALA A 124 -3.60 16.61 -18.78
C ALA A 124 -2.88 15.46 -18.02
N LEU A 125 -1.69 15.10 -18.51
CA LEU A 125 -0.89 13.97 -18.01
C LEU A 125 -0.62 14.05 -16.50
N ASP A 126 -0.41 15.25 -15.97
CA ASP A 126 -0.21 15.53 -14.55
C ASP A 126 -1.45 15.25 -13.68
N LEU A 127 -2.64 15.50 -14.21
CA LEU A 127 -3.89 15.39 -13.48
C LEU A 127 -4.58 14.03 -13.70
N LYS A 128 -4.61 13.57 -14.95
CA LYS A 128 -5.36 12.38 -15.36
C LYS A 128 -4.50 11.14 -15.55
N GLY A 129 -3.19 11.35 -15.74
CA GLY A 129 -2.26 10.27 -16.08
C GLY A 129 -2.33 9.88 -17.56
N ALA A 130 -1.77 8.70 -17.87
CA ALA A 130 -1.79 8.09 -19.19
C ALA A 130 -2.52 6.75 -19.13
N THR A 131 -3.37 6.48 -20.13
CA THR A 131 -4.08 5.21 -20.30
C THR A 131 -3.43 4.41 -21.43
N VAL A 132 -3.27 3.11 -21.20
CA VAL A 132 -2.88 2.14 -22.22
C VAL A 132 -4.00 1.12 -22.33
N ASP A 133 -4.54 0.96 -23.54
CA ASP A 133 -5.52 -0.06 -23.88
C ASP A 133 -4.80 -1.31 -24.35
N TYR A 134 -5.03 -2.42 -23.68
CA TYR A 134 -4.46 -3.72 -24.04
C TYR A 134 -5.52 -4.61 -24.63
N THR A 135 -5.41 -4.90 -25.95
CA THR A 135 -6.27 -5.86 -26.63
C THR A 135 -5.67 -7.26 -26.49
N CYS A 136 -6.37 -8.13 -25.79
CA CYS A 136 -5.96 -9.52 -25.57
C CYS A 136 -6.52 -10.45 -26.68
N PRO A 137 -5.95 -11.68 -26.84
CA PRO A 137 -6.36 -12.63 -27.89
C PRO A 137 -7.78 -13.22 -27.72
N GLY A 138 -8.57 -12.73 -26.78
CA GLY A 138 -9.95 -13.13 -26.51
C GLY A 138 -10.46 -12.56 -25.20
N PRO A 139 -11.72 -12.82 -24.83
CA PRO A 139 -12.30 -12.35 -23.57
C PRO A 139 -11.47 -12.73 -22.37
N VAL A 140 -11.30 -11.80 -21.42
CA VAL A 140 -10.42 -11.98 -20.27
C VAL A 140 -11.19 -12.12 -18.96
N GLY A 141 -10.89 -13.18 -18.20
CA GLY A 141 -11.31 -13.36 -16.82
C GLY A 141 -10.22 -12.88 -15.87
N THR A 142 -9.01 -13.40 -16.05
CA THR A 142 -7.83 -13.05 -15.26
C THR A 142 -6.70 -12.65 -16.22
N VAL A 143 -5.95 -11.61 -15.84
CA VAL A 143 -4.75 -11.13 -16.55
C VAL A 143 -3.60 -10.99 -15.59
N THR A 144 -2.40 -11.21 -16.10
CA THR A 144 -1.16 -10.84 -15.41
C THR A 144 -0.74 -9.45 -15.91
N VAL A 145 -0.61 -8.49 -15.01
CA VAL A 145 -0.16 -7.12 -15.31
C VAL A 145 1.20 -6.89 -14.70
N GLY A 146 2.16 -6.48 -15.53
CA GLY A 146 3.49 -6.05 -15.11
C GLY A 146 3.58 -4.52 -15.11
N VAL A 147 4.15 -3.93 -14.05
CA VAL A 147 4.36 -2.47 -13.93
C VAL A 147 5.73 -2.20 -13.34
N ARG A 148 6.57 -1.52 -14.12
CA ARG A 148 7.94 -1.11 -13.74
C ARG A 148 8.18 0.38 -13.90
N MET A 149 7.11 1.17 -13.89
CA MET A 149 7.19 2.61 -14.08
C MET A 149 8.16 3.26 -13.08
N LEU A 150 9.09 4.07 -13.58
CA LEU A 150 10.13 4.81 -12.84
C LEU A 150 11.15 3.96 -12.05
N THR A 151 11.00 2.63 -12.00
CA THR A 151 11.96 1.77 -11.27
C THR A 151 13.34 1.72 -11.94
N ASP A 152 13.42 2.06 -13.21
CA ASP A 152 14.66 2.26 -13.98
C ASP A 152 15.37 3.59 -13.63
N LEU A 153 14.65 4.58 -13.12
CA LEU A 153 15.22 5.82 -12.59
C LEU A 153 15.72 5.63 -11.16
N ASN A 154 14.94 4.95 -10.33
CA ASN A 154 15.33 4.60 -8.98
C ASN A 154 14.55 3.36 -8.51
N PRO A 155 15.25 2.30 -8.02
CA PRO A 155 14.61 1.06 -7.56
C PRO A 155 13.72 1.22 -6.33
N ALA A 156 13.74 2.37 -5.67
CA ALA A 156 12.87 2.67 -4.54
C ALA A 156 11.44 3.09 -4.96
N TYR A 157 11.21 3.41 -6.22
CA TYR A 157 9.86 3.72 -6.70
C TYR A 157 8.89 2.55 -6.47
N ARG A 158 7.68 2.90 -6.03
CA ARG A 158 6.57 1.97 -5.80
C ARG A 158 5.35 2.44 -6.57
N THR A 159 4.58 1.50 -7.10
CA THR A 159 3.30 1.79 -7.75
C THR A 159 2.18 1.11 -6.97
N LEU A 160 1.23 1.91 -6.48
CA LEU A 160 0.02 1.39 -5.85
C LEU A 160 -1.00 1.08 -6.93
N ALA A 161 -1.50 -0.15 -6.97
CA ALA A 161 -2.45 -0.58 -7.97
C ALA A 161 -3.81 -0.92 -7.37
N THR A 162 -4.85 -0.61 -8.14
CA THR A 162 -6.23 -0.95 -7.83
C THR A 162 -6.89 -1.62 -9.03
N GLY A 163 -7.76 -2.59 -8.78
CA GLY A 163 -8.53 -3.30 -9.78
C GLY A 163 -9.98 -3.51 -9.36
N PRO A 164 -10.78 -4.20 -10.19
CA PRO A 164 -12.17 -4.51 -9.90
C PRO A 164 -12.35 -5.25 -8.58
N GLY A 165 -13.53 -5.13 -7.96
CA GLY A 165 -13.83 -5.82 -6.70
C GLY A 165 -12.99 -5.37 -5.51
N GLY A 166 -12.32 -4.20 -5.59
CA GLY A 166 -11.47 -3.68 -4.52
C GLY A 166 -10.12 -4.36 -4.40
N GLN A 167 -9.68 -5.10 -5.40
CA GLN A 167 -8.35 -5.69 -5.47
C GLN A 167 -7.27 -4.60 -5.38
N ARG A 168 -6.18 -4.88 -4.68
CA ARG A 168 -5.05 -3.96 -4.49
C ARG A 168 -3.74 -4.73 -4.54
N ALA A 169 -2.73 -4.11 -5.13
CA ALA A 169 -1.36 -4.61 -5.14
C ALA A 169 -0.35 -3.47 -5.05
N VAL A 170 0.89 -3.81 -4.74
CA VAL A 170 2.02 -2.88 -4.79
C VAL A 170 3.06 -3.48 -5.71
N TYR A 171 3.40 -2.76 -6.77
CA TYR A 171 4.51 -3.09 -7.65
C TYR A 171 5.79 -2.45 -7.12
N GLU A 172 6.84 -3.23 -7.08
CA GLU A 172 8.16 -2.82 -6.62
C GLU A 172 9.25 -3.65 -7.31
N THR A 173 10.50 -3.23 -7.21
CA THR A 173 11.62 -4.01 -7.73
C THR A 173 11.61 -5.43 -7.17
N GLY A 174 11.60 -6.43 -8.07
CA GLY A 174 11.50 -7.84 -7.70
C GLY A 174 10.08 -8.37 -7.47
N LYS A 175 9.05 -7.49 -7.49
CA LYS A 175 7.62 -7.83 -7.46
C LYS A 175 6.87 -6.92 -8.42
N ASP A 176 7.25 -6.98 -9.68
CA ASP A 176 6.77 -6.12 -10.75
C ASP A 176 5.63 -6.71 -11.57
N SER A 177 5.04 -7.83 -11.13
CA SER A 177 3.96 -8.53 -11.81
C SER A 177 2.94 -9.10 -10.82
N HIS A 178 1.64 -8.92 -11.11
CA HIS A 178 0.52 -9.42 -10.31
C HIS A 178 -0.62 -9.90 -11.20
N ASP A 179 -1.36 -10.91 -10.72
CA ASP A 179 -2.57 -11.39 -11.35
C ASP A 179 -3.80 -10.60 -10.89
N TRP A 180 -4.68 -10.28 -11.85
CA TRP A 180 -5.89 -9.50 -11.63
C TRP A 180 -7.10 -10.22 -12.19
N THR A 181 -8.10 -10.47 -11.36
CA THR A 181 -9.40 -10.97 -11.80
C THR A 181 -10.26 -9.79 -12.26
N LEU A 182 -10.52 -9.70 -13.55
CA LEU A 182 -11.24 -8.58 -14.17
C LEU A 182 -12.72 -8.88 -14.36
N SER A 183 -13.09 -10.16 -14.57
CA SER A 183 -14.47 -10.62 -14.64
C SER A 183 -14.63 -11.91 -13.83
N GLY A 184 -15.82 -12.13 -13.26
CA GLY A 184 -16.10 -13.22 -12.33
C GLY A 184 -15.85 -12.83 -10.87
N GLU A 185 -16.06 -13.76 -9.96
CA GLU A 185 -15.82 -13.56 -8.53
C GLU A 185 -14.32 -13.64 -8.27
N PRO A 186 -13.70 -12.63 -7.64
CA PRO A 186 -12.30 -12.70 -7.27
C PRO A 186 -12.05 -13.94 -6.42
N ALA A 187 -11.02 -14.71 -6.74
CA ALA A 187 -10.57 -15.77 -5.87
C ALA A 187 -10.33 -15.16 -4.48
N ALA A 188 -10.95 -15.73 -3.44
CA ALA A 188 -10.81 -15.25 -2.08
C ALA A 188 -9.38 -15.54 -1.59
N ASP A 189 -8.41 -14.75 -2.03
CA ASP A 189 -7.06 -14.76 -1.49
C ASP A 189 -7.15 -14.29 -0.04
N GLY A 190 -6.99 -15.24 0.89
CA GLY A 190 -7.22 -15.09 2.34
C GLY A 190 -6.27 -14.13 3.08
N THR A 191 -5.62 -13.22 2.37
CA THR A 191 -4.60 -12.29 2.91
C THR A 191 -4.98 -10.82 2.76
N GLY A 192 -6.27 -10.49 2.60
CA GLY A 192 -6.70 -9.09 2.58
C GLY A 192 -6.33 -8.39 3.91
N PRO A 193 -5.72 -7.18 3.86
CA PRO A 193 -5.30 -6.43 5.06
C PRO A 193 -6.43 -6.16 6.06
N GLY A 194 -7.70 -6.21 5.62
CA GLY A 194 -8.87 -6.05 6.48
C GLY A 194 -9.07 -7.21 7.47
N ARG A 195 -8.75 -8.45 7.09
CA ARG A 195 -8.91 -9.61 7.99
C ARG A 195 -7.86 -9.63 9.09
N SER A 196 -6.62 -9.24 8.77
CA SER A 196 -5.54 -9.12 9.75
C SER A 196 -5.83 -8.02 10.76
N ALA A 197 -6.39 -6.88 10.33
CA ALA A 197 -6.78 -5.79 11.22
C ALA A 197 -7.91 -6.19 12.17
N VAL A 198 -8.93 -6.90 11.72
CA VAL A 198 -10.03 -7.40 12.56
C VAL A 198 -9.52 -8.39 13.60
N ILE A 199 -8.65 -9.32 13.22
CA ILE A 199 -8.05 -10.29 14.15
C ILE A 199 -7.18 -9.59 15.20
N GLN A 200 -6.38 -8.59 14.80
CA GLN A 200 -5.56 -7.81 15.72
C GLN A 200 -6.40 -7.01 16.71
N ILE A 201 -7.44 -6.33 16.25
CA ILE A 201 -8.36 -5.58 17.11
C ILE A 201 -9.07 -6.51 18.09
N ALA A 202 -9.56 -7.65 17.63
CA ALA A 202 -10.21 -8.66 18.49
C ALA A 202 -9.25 -9.22 19.55
N ALA A 203 -7.98 -9.47 19.21
CA ALA A 203 -6.96 -9.94 20.13
C ALA A 203 -6.62 -8.89 21.21
N VAL A 204 -6.50 -7.62 20.83
CA VAL A 204 -6.24 -6.51 21.77
C VAL A 204 -7.42 -6.32 22.71
N LEU A 205 -8.64 -6.27 22.19
CA LEU A 205 -9.86 -6.10 23.03
C LEU A 205 -10.05 -7.30 23.97
N GLY A 206 -9.82 -8.54 23.48
CA GLY A 206 -9.86 -9.76 24.30
C GLY A 206 -8.83 -9.71 25.43
N GLY A 207 -7.59 -9.32 25.14
CA GLY A 207 -6.53 -9.16 26.12
C GLY A 207 -6.85 -8.15 27.22
N VAL A 208 -7.41 -6.99 26.86
CA VAL A 208 -7.82 -5.94 27.81
C VAL A 208 -8.94 -6.44 28.72
N LEU A 209 -9.94 -7.14 28.20
CA LEU A 209 -11.04 -7.70 28.98
C LEU A 209 -10.56 -8.76 29.98
N VAL A 210 -9.66 -9.65 29.58
CA VAL A 210 -9.08 -10.67 30.47
C VAL A 210 -8.27 -10.00 31.57
N ALA A 211 -7.44 -9.00 31.26
CA ALA A 211 -6.67 -8.27 32.26
C ALA A 211 -7.57 -7.53 33.27
N ALA A 212 -8.64 -6.89 32.80
CA ALA A 212 -9.62 -6.23 33.67
C ALA A 212 -10.35 -7.22 34.61
N ALA A 213 -10.77 -8.38 34.07
CA ALA A 213 -11.42 -9.43 34.87
C ALA A 213 -10.47 -10.00 35.93
N ALA A 214 -9.20 -10.22 35.59
CA ALA A 214 -8.19 -10.66 36.55
C ALA A 214 -7.94 -9.63 37.66
N ALA A 215 -7.85 -8.35 37.31
CA ALA A 215 -7.68 -7.27 38.29
C ALA A 215 -8.85 -7.19 39.27
N VAL A 216 -10.09 -7.32 38.76
CA VAL A 216 -11.30 -7.34 39.59
C VAL A 216 -11.32 -8.55 40.53
N ALA A 217 -10.95 -9.74 40.03
CA ALA A 217 -10.87 -10.97 40.82
C ALA A 217 -9.85 -10.84 41.97
N VAL A 218 -8.67 -10.31 41.69
CA VAL A 218 -7.62 -10.04 42.67
C VAL A 218 -8.10 -9.01 43.72
N ALA A 219 -8.71 -7.92 43.29
CA ALA A 219 -9.25 -6.89 44.21
C ALA A 219 -10.32 -7.46 45.12
N ARG A 220 -11.23 -8.31 44.61
CA ARG A 220 -12.25 -8.98 45.42
C ARG A 220 -11.63 -9.93 46.48
N ARG A 221 -10.60 -10.73 46.07
CA ARG A 221 -9.89 -11.62 47.00
C ARG A 221 -9.17 -10.84 48.12
N VAL A 222 -8.53 -9.73 47.79
CA VAL A 222 -7.82 -8.91 48.80
C VAL A 222 -8.81 -8.24 49.75
N ARG A 223 -9.94 -7.74 49.26
CA ARG A 223 -11.01 -7.19 50.12
C ARG A 223 -11.61 -8.26 51.04
N GLY A 224 -11.89 -9.46 50.56
CA GLY A 224 -12.44 -10.55 51.35
C GLY A 224 -11.50 -11.01 52.45
N ARG A 225 -10.17 -11.01 52.24
CA ARG A 225 -9.17 -11.29 53.28
C ARG A 225 -9.13 -10.21 54.36
N ARG A 226 -9.23 -8.94 54.04
CA ARG A 226 -9.22 -7.83 54.98
C ARG A 226 -10.45 -7.80 55.92
N VAL A 227 -11.62 -8.25 55.40
CA VAL A 227 -12.84 -8.34 56.19
C VAL A 227 -12.73 -9.48 57.19
N ARG A 228 -12.15 -10.63 56.82
CA ARG A 228 -11.95 -11.79 57.74
C ARG A 228 -10.96 -11.49 58.88
N THR A 229 -9.86 -10.75 58.59
CA THR A 229 -8.88 -10.40 59.62
C THR A 229 -9.44 -9.36 60.61
N ARG A 230 -10.30 -8.43 60.17
CA ARG A 230 -10.98 -7.48 61.10
C ARG A 230 -11.97 -8.18 62.00
N LYS A 231 -12.71 -9.20 61.50
CA LYS A 231 -13.71 -9.91 62.33
C LYS A 231 -13.05 -10.83 63.38
N ALA A 232 -11.84 -11.32 63.12
CA ALA A 232 -11.07 -12.10 64.09
C ALA A 232 -10.47 -11.24 65.25
N ALA A 233 -10.20 -9.93 64.97
CA ALA A 233 -9.63 -9.02 65.98
C ALA A 233 -10.66 -8.35 66.91
N THR A 234 -11.97 -8.53 66.65
CA THR A 234 -13.05 -7.96 67.48
C THR A 234 -13.70 -8.99 68.41
N ASN A 235 -13.37 -10.28 68.26
CA ASN A 235 -13.94 -11.37 69.06
C ASN A 235 -12.90 -12.06 70.00
N GLY A 236 -11.75 -11.49 70.24
CA GLY A 236 -10.76 -11.86 71.26
C GLY A 236 -10.54 -10.70 72.20
#